data_5ef3becb4f7cfb47a0960da2a55d20ac
#
_entry.id   5ef3becb4f7cfb47a0960da2a55d20ac
#
_cell.length_a   1.000
_cell.length_b   1.000
_cell.length_c   1.000
_cell.angle_alpha   90.00
_cell.angle_beta   90.00
_cell.angle_gamma   90.00
#
_symmetry.space_group_name_H-M   'P 1'
#
loop_
_entity.id
_entity.type
_entity.pdbx_description
1 polymer ?
#
loop_
_entity_poly.entity_id
_entity_poly.type
_entity_poly.pdbx_seq_one_letter_code
_entity_poly.pdbx_strand_id
1 'polypeptide(L)'
;MKKVIVGTLLICVLTVLCGCSSWNNNSDGIKIIEQVKDWTETLGKKQITKDSDLCGERILEQEGDYYSGSYNAQAEQMAGREVIFGGAGVEDRTVICSGNIETKSGSAAIRVRMNEEVIYLSPDDNGYFEKELSFESGGNYIMVDYEDFTGSIELRCTEGEDGDEE
;
A
#
# COMPACT_ATOMS: atom_id res chain seq x y z
N MET A 1 -26.11 35.58 -8.85
CA MET A 1 -25.98 34.52 -9.85
C MET A 1 -25.10 33.32 -9.40
N LYS A 2 -24.05 33.48 -8.57
CA LYS A 2 -23.19 32.36 -8.10
C LYS A 2 -23.90 31.34 -7.17
N LYS A 3 -24.92 31.75 -6.39
CA LYS A 3 -25.63 30.85 -5.46
C LYS A 3 -26.59 29.87 -6.13
N VAL A 4 -27.09 30.17 -7.31
CA VAL A 4 -28.02 29.31 -8.07
C VAL A 4 -27.27 28.13 -8.72
N ILE A 5 -26.04 28.36 -9.19
CA ILE A 5 -25.23 27.35 -9.88
C ILE A 5 -24.80 26.24 -8.91
N VAL A 6 -24.46 26.59 -7.64
CA VAL A 6 -24.08 25.60 -6.61
C VAL A 6 -25.26 24.70 -6.23
N GLY A 7 -26.49 25.28 -6.13
CA GLY A 7 -27.68 24.50 -5.83
C GLY A 7 -28.03 23.49 -6.95
N THR A 8 -27.86 23.87 -8.19
CA THR A 8 -28.17 23.01 -9.34
C THR A 8 -27.17 21.84 -9.45
N LEU A 9 -25.90 22.09 -9.15
CA LEU A 9 -24.86 21.03 -9.16
C LEU A 9 -25.09 19.98 -8.03
N LEU A 10 -25.52 20.41 -6.86
CA LEU A 10 -25.82 19.53 -5.73
C LEU A 10 -27.05 18.63 -6.01
N ILE A 11 -28.06 19.15 -6.70
CA ILE A 11 -29.27 18.39 -7.07
C ILE A 11 -28.93 17.32 -8.11
N CYS A 12 -28.02 17.60 -9.07
CA CYS A 12 -27.60 16.62 -10.07
C CYS A 12 -26.84 15.44 -9.43
N VAL A 13 -26.06 15.65 -8.38
CA VAL A 13 -25.35 14.57 -7.67
C VAL A 13 -26.32 13.68 -6.89
N LEU A 14 -27.37 14.26 -6.29
CA LEU A 14 -28.37 13.50 -5.54
C LEU A 14 -29.31 12.69 -6.42
N THR A 15 -29.59 13.11 -7.67
CA THR A 15 -30.45 12.36 -8.59
C THR A 15 -29.78 11.11 -9.16
N VAL A 16 -28.43 11.07 -9.20
CA VAL A 16 -27.69 9.87 -9.64
C VAL A 16 -27.76 8.75 -8.58
N LEU A 17 -27.96 9.10 -7.29
CA LEU A 17 -28.04 8.13 -6.20
C LEU A 17 -29.46 7.53 -6.00
N CYS A 18 -30.51 8.09 -6.59
CA CYS A 18 -31.89 7.61 -6.44
C CYS A 18 -32.42 6.81 -7.63
N GLY A 19 -31.59 6.46 -8.61
CA GLY A 19 -31.96 5.68 -9.79
C GLY A 19 -31.99 4.17 -9.52
N CYS A 20 -32.62 3.71 -8.44
CA CYS A 20 -32.90 2.31 -8.20
C CYS A 20 -34.27 1.91 -8.75
N SER A 21 -34.35 1.45 -9.99
CA SER A 21 -35.31 0.42 -10.35
C SER A 21 -34.94 -0.22 -11.70
N SER A 22 -34.78 -1.54 -11.64
CA SER A 22 -34.55 -2.41 -12.79
C SER A 22 -33.08 -2.60 -13.18
N TRP A 23 -32.27 -3.12 -12.27
CA TRP A 23 -31.00 -3.73 -12.66
C TRP A 23 -31.25 -5.15 -13.15
N ASN A 24 -31.29 -5.27 -14.45
CA ASN A 24 -31.28 -6.57 -15.11
C ASN A 24 -29.88 -7.17 -14.97
N ASN A 25 -29.79 -8.33 -14.30
CA ASN A 25 -28.55 -9.08 -14.13
C ASN A 25 -27.91 -9.32 -15.51
N ASN A 26 -26.81 -8.62 -15.85
CA ASN A 26 -25.76 -9.20 -16.68
C ASN A 26 -24.62 -8.20 -16.96
N SER A 27 -23.40 -8.65 -16.74
CA SER A 27 -22.10 -8.18 -17.29
C SER A 27 -21.69 -6.71 -17.14
N ASP A 28 -22.60 -5.75 -17.14
CA ASP A 28 -22.22 -4.34 -17.10
C ASP A 28 -21.86 -3.86 -15.69
N GLY A 29 -22.47 -4.44 -14.65
CA GLY A 29 -22.12 -4.16 -13.26
C GLY A 29 -20.73 -4.67 -12.88
N ILE A 30 -20.37 -5.85 -13.38
CA ILE A 30 -19.03 -6.45 -13.15
C ILE A 30 -17.96 -5.58 -13.80
N LYS A 31 -18.18 -5.10 -15.03
CA LYS A 31 -17.22 -4.22 -15.72
C LYS A 31 -17.00 -2.88 -15.02
N ILE A 32 -18.03 -2.32 -14.41
CA ILE A 32 -17.92 -1.07 -13.65
C ILE A 32 -17.09 -1.30 -12.39
N ILE A 33 -17.30 -2.43 -11.71
CA ILE A 33 -16.52 -2.79 -10.51
C ILE A 33 -15.04 -3.00 -10.87
N GLU A 34 -14.75 -3.73 -11.95
CA GLU A 34 -13.38 -3.92 -12.46
C GLU A 34 -12.71 -2.59 -12.84
N GLN A 35 -13.43 -1.70 -13.52
CA GLN A 35 -12.88 -0.38 -13.87
C GLN A 35 -12.58 0.50 -12.63
N VAL A 36 -13.44 0.46 -11.61
CA VAL A 36 -13.20 1.17 -10.34
C VAL A 36 -12.01 0.57 -9.61
N LYS A 37 -11.88 -0.76 -9.59
CA LYS A 37 -10.73 -1.48 -9.03
C LYS A 37 -9.43 -1.03 -9.70
N ASP A 38 -9.34 -1.12 -11.03
CA ASP A 38 -8.18 -0.69 -11.81
C ASP A 38 -7.81 0.78 -11.57
N TRP A 39 -8.81 1.66 -11.47
CA TRP A 39 -8.56 3.08 -11.22
C TRP A 39 -8.04 3.33 -9.80
N THR A 40 -8.61 2.66 -8.79
CA THR A 40 -8.19 2.77 -7.39
C THR A 40 -6.76 2.24 -7.22
N GLU A 41 -6.45 1.09 -7.80
CA GLU A 41 -5.10 0.51 -7.78
C GLU A 41 -4.08 1.43 -8.50
N THR A 42 -4.48 2.02 -9.63
CA THR A 42 -3.62 2.97 -10.37
C THR A 42 -3.30 4.22 -9.56
N LEU A 43 -4.26 4.73 -8.77
CA LEU A 43 -4.02 5.86 -7.87
C LEU A 43 -3.10 5.49 -6.71
N GLY A 44 -3.26 4.28 -6.16
CA GLY A 44 -2.40 3.76 -5.09
C GLY A 44 -0.94 3.59 -5.55
N LYS A 45 -0.73 3.06 -6.75
CA LYS A 45 0.61 2.88 -7.35
C LYS A 45 1.39 4.20 -7.49
N LYS A 46 0.74 5.34 -7.62
CA LYS A 46 1.41 6.65 -7.69
C LYS A 46 2.07 7.08 -6.37
N GLN A 47 1.73 6.46 -5.25
CA GLN A 47 2.33 6.74 -3.94
C GLN A 47 3.57 5.88 -3.66
N ILE A 48 3.79 4.81 -4.45
CA ILE A 48 4.96 3.95 -4.31
C ILE A 48 6.17 4.67 -4.90
N THR A 49 7.29 4.61 -4.21
CA THR A 49 8.55 5.16 -4.72
C THR A 49 8.93 4.44 -6.01
N LYS A 50 9.29 5.18 -7.05
CA LYS A 50 9.72 4.59 -8.32
C LYS A 50 11.02 3.84 -8.11
N ASP A 51 11.22 2.73 -8.86
CA ASP A 51 12.43 1.92 -8.74
C ASP A 51 13.71 2.72 -9.00
N SER A 52 13.66 3.71 -9.89
CA SER A 52 14.79 4.63 -10.16
C SER A 52 15.15 5.55 -8.99
N ASP A 53 14.24 5.75 -8.06
CA ASP A 53 14.35 6.70 -6.96
C ASP A 53 14.59 5.99 -5.61
N LEU A 54 14.56 4.64 -5.61
CA LEU A 54 14.86 3.82 -4.44
C LEU A 54 16.37 3.79 -4.14
N CYS A 55 16.74 3.78 -2.87
CA CYS A 55 18.09 3.52 -2.40
C CYS A 55 18.57 2.11 -2.77
N GLY A 56 17.64 1.14 -2.79
CA GLY A 56 17.91 -0.27 -3.06
C GLY A 56 17.15 -0.81 -4.27
N GLU A 57 17.18 -2.11 -4.41
CA GLU A 57 16.48 -2.84 -5.46
C GLU A 57 15.22 -3.50 -4.90
N ARG A 58 14.09 -3.24 -5.56
CA ARG A 58 12.81 -3.90 -5.29
C ARG A 58 12.52 -4.93 -6.40
N ILE A 59 12.18 -6.15 -5.99
CA ILE A 59 11.76 -7.23 -6.89
C ILE A 59 10.36 -7.65 -6.43
N LEU A 60 9.36 -7.47 -7.29
CA LEU A 60 7.99 -7.92 -7.03
C LEU A 60 7.91 -9.45 -7.24
N GLU A 61 7.14 -10.13 -6.42
CA GLU A 61 6.92 -11.57 -6.54
C GLU A 61 6.06 -11.88 -7.77
N GLN A 62 5.09 -11.01 -8.05
CA GLN A 62 4.23 -11.08 -9.23
C GLN A 62 4.15 -9.70 -9.89
N GLU A 63 4.22 -9.64 -11.21
CA GLU A 63 4.08 -8.38 -11.95
C GLU A 63 2.70 -7.76 -11.69
N GLY A 64 2.73 -6.50 -11.22
CA GLY A 64 1.52 -5.74 -10.90
C GLY A 64 1.01 -5.90 -9.47
N ASP A 65 1.45 -6.89 -8.70
CA ASP A 65 1.21 -6.95 -7.27
C ASP A 65 2.34 -6.22 -6.52
N TYR A 66 2.00 -5.09 -5.92
CA TYR A 66 2.94 -4.27 -5.16
C TYR A 66 2.94 -4.59 -3.66
N TYR A 67 2.25 -5.65 -3.21
CA TYR A 67 2.20 -6.02 -1.80
C TYR A 67 3.19 -7.11 -1.44
N SER A 68 3.64 -7.90 -2.43
CA SER A 68 4.58 -9.00 -2.23
C SER A 68 5.87 -8.84 -3.04
N GLY A 69 6.97 -9.30 -2.46
CA GLY A 69 8.29 -9.20 -3.07
C GLY A 69 9.42 -9.05 -2.08
N SER A 70 10.60 -8.65 -2.58
CA SER A 70 11.78 -8.36 -1.78
C SER A 70 12.34 -6.96 -2.08
N TYR A 71 12.97 -6.37 -1.08
CA TYR A 71 13.72 -5.13 -1.19
C TYR A 71 15.05 -5.27 -0.47
N ASN A 72 16.14 -4.93 -1.17
CA ASN A 72 17.50 -4.98 -0.64
C ASN A 72 18.19 -3.65 -0.87
N ALA A 73 18.68 -3.02 0.20
CA ALA A 73 19.36 -1.73 0.13
C ALA A 73 20.70 -1.74 0.87
N GLN A 74 21.66 -1.04 0.28
CA GLN A 74 22.91 -0.63 0.94
C GLN A 74 22.89 0.89 1.00
N ALA A 75 22.67 1.45 2.19
CA ALA A 75 22.49 2.87 2.39
C ALA A 75 23.77 3.51 2.93
N GLU A 76 24.07 4.72 2.48
CA GLU A 76 25.15 5.57 3.00
C GLU A 76 24.59 6.97 3.27
N GLN A 77 24.53 7.37 4.54
CA GLN A 77 23.98 8.67 5.00
C GLN A 77 22.59 8.98 4.46
N MET A 78 21.75 7.94 4.36
CA MET A 78 20.41 8.08 3.81
C MET A 78 19.47 8.77 4.79
N ALA A 79 18.64 9.69 4.29
CA ALA A 79 17.60 10.37 5.06
C ALA A 79 16.30 10.45 4.26
N GLY A 80 15.16 10.45 4.96
CA GLY A 80 13.85 10.57 4.35
C GLY A 80 13.04 9.28 4.40
N ARG A 81 12.13 9.11 3.45
CA ARG A 81 11.20 7.97 3.41
C ARG A 81 11.09 7.42 2.01
N GLU A 82 11.09 6.10 1.92
CA GLU A 82 10.75 5.35 0.71
C GLU A 82 9.51 4.50 0.94
N VAL A 83 8.61 4.46 -0.03
CA VAL A 83 7.44 3.58 -0.03
C VAL A 83 7.79 2.36 -0.86
N ILE A 84 8.02 1.23 -0.18
CA ILE A 84 8.56 0.04 -0.83
C ILE A 84 7.43 -0.81 -1.41
N PHE A 85 6.44 -1.16 -0.59
CA PHE A 85 5.32 -2.01 -0.98
C PHE A 85 3.99 -1.36 -0.61
N GLY A 86 2.91 -1.88 -1.22
CA GLY A 86 1.54 -1.50 -0.92
C GLY A 86 0.82 -0.80 -2.06
N GLY A 87 -0.29 -0.20 -1.74
CA GLY A 87 -1.16 0.48 -2.70
C GLY A 87 -2.53 0.79 -2.11
N ALA A 88 -3.46 1.18 -3.00
CA ALA A 88 -4.88 1.21 -2.69
C ALA A 88 -5.49 -0.11 -3.14
N GLY A 89 -5.97 -0.92 -2.19
CA GLY A 89 -6.65 -2.19 -2.43
C GLY A 89 -8.14 -2.09 -2.21
N VAL A 90 -8.92 -2.90 -2.90
CA VAL A 90 -10.39 -3.00 -2.73
C VAL A 90 -10.80 -4.27 -1.99
N GLU A 91 -9.84 -5.14 -1.70
CA GLU A 91 -10.02 -6.40 -0.98
C GLU A 91 -9.09 -6.44 0.23
N ASP A 92 -9.53 -7.11 1.26
CA ASP A 92 -8.71 -7.40 2.44
C ASP A 92 -7.65 -8.43 2.06
N ARG A 93 -6.47 -8.35 2.71
CA ARG A 93 -5.40 -9.34 2.50
C ARG A 93 -4.51 -9.46 3.71
N THR A 94 -3.89 -10.60 3.85
CA THR A 94 -2.85 -10.84 4.85
C THR A 94 -1.48 -10.84 4.19
N VAL A 95 -0.52 -10.11 4.77
CA VAL A 95 0.86 -10.04 4.29
C VAL A 95 1.81 -10.35 5.44
N ILE A 96 2.72 -11.29 5.25
CA ILE A 96 3.81 -11.55 6.20
C ILE A 96 5.01 -10.72 5.77
N CYS A 97 5.42 -9.80 6.65
CA CYS A 97 6.56 -8.92 6.45
C CYS A 97 7.70 -9.36 7.35
N SER A 98 8.85 -9.70 6.76
CA SER A 98 10.05 -10.11 7.49
C SER A 98 11.29 -9.45 6.91
N GLY A 99 12.38 -9.38 7.69
CA GLY A 99 13.61 -8.80 7.20
C GLY A 99 14.66 -8.57 8.26
N ASN A 100 15.72 -7.90 7.86
CA ASN A 100 16.83 -7.55 8.73
C ASN A 100 17.29 -6.11 8.48
N ILE A 101 17.67 -5.40 9.54
CA ILE A 101 18.28 -4.08 9.50
C ILE A 101 19.63 -4.14 10.18
N GLU A 102 20.72 -3.99 9.41
CA GLU A 102 22.07 -3.87 9.96
C GLU A 102 22.49 -2.40 9.98
N THR A 103 22.57 -1.80 11.16
CA THR A 103 22.90 -0.39 11.35
C THR A 103 24.38 -0.21 11.66
N LYS A 104 25.07 0.61 10.86
CA LYS A 104 26.43 1.11 11.16
C LYS A 104 26.39 2.47 11.82
N SER A 105 25.51 3.37 11.37
CA SER A 105 25.25 4.68 11.98
C SER A 105 23.86 5.18 11.59
N GLY A 106 23.32 6.14 12.35
CA GLY A 106 21.97 6.68 12.19
C GLY A 106 20.89 5.67 12.58
N SER A 107 19.71 5.77 12.00
CA SER A 107 18.62 4.84 12.24
C SER A 107 17.79 4.58 10.97
N ALA A 108 17.23 3.38 10.88
CA ALA A 108 16.17 3.05 9.91
C ALA A 108 15.05 2.32 10.63
N ALA A 109 13.80 2.50 10.15
CA ALA A 109 12.63 1.85 10.70
C ALA A 109 11.69 1.42 9.59
N ILE A 110 11.12 0.21 9.72
CA ILE A 110 10.03 -0.23 8.85
C ILE A 110 8.73 0.33 9.40
N ARG A 111 8.12 1.20 8.63
CA ARG A 111 6.87 1.85 8.94
C ARG A 111 5.75 1.25 8.09
N VAL A 112 4.70 0.77 8.73
CA VAL A 112 3.50 0.27 8.06
C VAL A 112 2.36 1.23 8.29
N ARG A 113 1.71 1.66 7.22
CA ARG A 113 0.46 2.43 7.27
C ARG A 113 -0.67 1.55 6.77
N MET A 114 -1.68 1.36 7.59
CA MET A 114 -2.92 0.64 7.30
C MET A 114 -4.07 1.65 7.39
N ASN A 115 -4.51 2.15 6.23
CA ASN A 115 -5.45 3.28 6.14
C ASN A 115 -4.96 4.52 6.94
N GLU A 116 -5.56 4.78 8.11
CA GLU A 116 -5.18 5.89 9.00
C GLU A 116 -4.23 5.44 10.12
N GLU A 117 -4.15 4.14 10.38
CA GLU A 117 -3.28 3.57 11.41
C GLU A 117 -1.83 3.49 10.93
N VAL A 118 -0.91 3.73 11.85
CA VAL A 118 0.53 3.62 11.60
C VAL A 118 1.18 2.80 12.71
N ILE A 119 1.90 1.78 12.33
CA ILE A 119 2.75 1.00 13.23
C ILE A 119 4.20 0.98 12.74
N TYR A 120 5.12 0.64 13.64
CA TYR A 120 6.52 0.38 13.32
C TYR A 120 6.87 -1.06 13.67
N LEU A 121 7.56 -1.75 12.75
CA LEU A 121 8.09 -3.07 13.04
C LEU A 121 9.40 -2.90 13.81
N SER A 122 9.45 -3.52 14.99
CA SER A 122 10.62 -3.44 15.87
C SER A 122 11.52 -4.65 15.64
N PRO A 123 12.75 -4.45 15.16
CA PRO A 123 13.74 -5.53 15.08
C PRO A 123 14.12 -6.06 16.48
N ASP A 124 14.55 -7.29 16.53
CA ASP A 124 15.20 -7.89 17.70
C ASP A 124 16.66 -7.40 17.86
N ASP A 125 17.37 -7.93 18.84
CA ASP A 125 18.77 -7.57 19.12
C ASP A 125 19.75 -7.92 17.97
N ASN A 126 19.34 -8.78 17.05
CA ASN A 126 20.10 -9.15 15.85
C ASN A 126 19.70 -8.37 14.60
N GLY A 127 18.73 -7.46 14.72
CA GLY A 127 18.20 -6.68 13.61
C GLY A 127 17.07 -7.35 12.84
N TYR A 128 16.66 -8.57 13.22
CA TYR A 128 15.59 -9.31 12.55
C TYR A 128 14.21 -8.88 13.04
N PHE A 129 13.26 -8.84 12.12
CA PHE A 129 11.84 -8.65 12.41
C PHE A 129 10.99 -9.57 11.53
N GLU A 130 9.83 -9.97 12.06
CA GLU A 130 8.77 -10.65 11.32
C GLU A 130 7.42 -10.26 11.89
N LYS A 131 6.47 -9.96 11.03
CA LYS A 131 5.13 -9.56 11.43
C LYS A 131 4.12 -9.92 10.35
N GLU A 132 3.04 -10.58 10.79
CA GLU A 132 1.83 -10.72 10.01
C GLU A 132 1.01 -9.43 10.10
N LEU A 133 0.56 -8.95 8.95
CA LEU A 133 -0.17 -7.71 8.75
C LEU A 133 -1.50 -8.01 8.06
N SER A 134 -2.62 -7.69 8.70
CA SER A 134 -3.94 -7.78 8.09
C SER A 134 -4.31 -6.42 7.52
N PHE A 135 -4.31 -6.31 6.21
CA PHE A 135 -4.68 -5.11 5.49
C PHE A 135 -6.16 -5.16 5.10
N GLU A 136 -6.94 -4.24 5.64
CA GLU A 136 -8.30 -4.00 5.16
C GLU A 136 -8.26 -3.26 3.82
N SER A 137 -9.37 -3.30 3.08
CA SER A 137 -9.52 -2.49 1.86
C SER A 137 -9.23 -1.02 2.13
N GLY A 138 -8.51 -0.37 1.21
CA GLY A 138 -8.06 1.02 1.36
C GLY A 138 -6.58 1.22 1.04
N GLY A 139 -5.97 2.23 1.65
CA GLY A 139 -4.59 2.63 1.38
C GLY A 139 -3.60 2.03 2.37
N ASN A 140 -2.89 0.97 1.99
CA ASN A 140 -1.95 0.26 2.84
C ASN A 140 -0.54 0.31 2.24
N TYR A 141 0.45 0.70 3.04
CA TYR A 141 1.82 0.94 2.55
C TYR A 141 2.85 0.46 3.56
N ILE A 142 3.89 -0.18 3.07
CA ILE A 142 5.08 -0.59 3.81
C ILE A 142 6.23 0.31 3.34
N MET A 143 6.86 1.00 4.27
CA MET A 143 7.81 2.06 4.04
C MET A 143 9.08 1.84 4.85
N VAL A 144 10.17 2.43 4.40
CA VAL A 144 11.38 2.60 5.19
C VAL A 144 11.56 4.09 5.50
N ASP A 145 11.67 4.41 6.79
CA ASP A 145 12.07 5.73 7.28
C ASP A 145 13.55 5.69 7.60
N TYR A 146 14.33 6.65 7.08
CA TYR A 146 15.78 6.78 7.30
C TYR A 146 16.10 8.08 8.03
N GLU A 147 17.02 8.02 9.00
CA GLU A 147 17.57 9.18 9.70
C GLU A 147 19.11 9.06 9.74
N ASP A 148 19.78 9.73 8.81
CA ASP A 148 21.25 9.68 8.60
C ASP A 148 21.80 8.24 8.59
N PHE A 149 20.99 7.32 8.05
CA PHE A 149 21.22 5.88 8.09
C PHE A 149 22.36 5.46 7.18
N THR A 150 23.32 4.73 7.74
CA THR A 150 24.32 3.96 7.00
C THR A 150 24.23 2.50 7.45
N GLY A 151 24.04 1.58 6.51
CA GLY A 151 23.83 0.17 6.82
C GLY A 151 23.20 -0.59 5.67
N SER A 152 22.61 -1.74 5.99
CA SER A 152 21.85 -2.55 5.03
C SER A 152 20.43 -2.83 5.52
N ILE A 153 19.52 -2.99 4.58
CA ILE A 153 18.14 -3.39 4.82
C ILE A 153 17.81 -4.53 3.87
N GLU A 154 17.29 -5.60 4.44
CA GLU A 154 16.65 -6.69 3.73
C GLU A 154 15.18 -6.72 4.19
N LEU A 155 14.24 -6.62 3.25
CA LEU A 155 12.80 -6.68 3.51
C LEU A 155 12.17 -7.66 2.54
N ARG A 156 11.36 -8.55 3.06
CA ARG A 156 10.55 -9.50 2.29
C ARG A 156 9.10 -9.42 2.74
N CYS A 157 8.19 -9.33 1.79
CA CYS A 157 6.76 -9.40 2.01
C CYS A 157 6.19 -10.52 1.14
N THR A 158 5.42 -11.42 1.75
CA THR A 158 4.75 -12.54 1.07
C THR A 158 3.28 -12.52 1.43
N GLU A 159 2.42 -13.03 0.56
CA GLU A 159 1.02 -13.26 0.93
C GLU A 159 0.96 -14.26 2.09
N GLY A 160 0.16 -13.92 3.11
CA GLY A 160 -0.22 -14.85 4.17
C GLY A 160 -1.25 -15.84 3.65
N GLU A 161 -1.37 -16.98 4.33
CA GLU A 161 -2.48 -17.90 4.05
C GLU A 161 -3.78 -17.22 4.52
N ASP A 162 -4.70 -16.99 3.58
CA ASP A 162 -6.06 -16.64 3.95
C ASP A 162 -6.61 -17.82 4.75
N GLY A 163 -6.88 -17.60 6.03
CA GLY A 163 -7.47 -18.63 6.86
C GLY A 163 -8.85 -18.97 6.29
N ASP A 164 -8.93 -20.07 5.57
CA ASP A 164 -10.20 -20.67 5.19
C ASP A 164 -10.97 -20.93 6.50
N GLU A 165 -11.92 -20.08 6.83
CA GLU A 165 -12.89 -20.37 7.88
C GLU A 165 -13.74 -21.55 7.38
N GLU A 166 -13.48 -22.75 7.96
CA GLU A 166 -14.38 -23.91 7.86
C GLU A 166 -15.73 -23.65 8.55
#